data_e5d1e34966c8c0c7dd76403856c84a68
#
_entry.id   e5d1e34966c8c0c7dd76403856c84a68
#
_cell.length_a   1.000
_cell.length_b   1.000
_cell.length_c   1.000
_cell.angle_alpha   90.00
_cell.angle_beta   90.00
_cell.angle_gamma   90.00
#
_symmetry.space_group_name_H-M   'P 1'
#
loop_
_entity.id
_entity.type
_entity.pdbx_description
1 polymer ?
#
loop_
_entity_poly.entity_id
_entity_poly.type
_entity_poly.pdbx_seq_one_letter_code
_entity_poly.pdbx_strand_id
1 'polypeptide(L)'
;GSFSDSFNSVANVFFEKYLMNDFCNKVMRVMLIEQLGNDDVRKLYQEWLLDKPLQIQSKIFQTLMNFDIIPNCDSQYLAIKYYSPIYFYANKWLFSEELTEENKTAFREAAYKHIQIFFMEMGENK
;
A
#
# COMPACT_ATOMS: atom_id res chain seq x y z
N GLY A 1 14.24 4.59 -16.97
CA GLY A 1 13.81 3.81 -15.88
C GLY A 1 12.94 2.64 -16.25
N SER A 2 12.78 1.80 -15.29
CA SER A 2 11.93 0.64 -15.41
C SER A 2 10.47 1.02 -15.15
N PHE A 3 9.57 0.09 -15.42
CA PHE A 3 8.16 0.24 -15.08
C PHE A 3 7.99 0.41 -13.56
N SER A 4 8.77 -0.33 -12.75
CA SER A 4 8.70 -0.21 -11.29
C SER A 4 9.11 1.18 -10.81
N ASP A 5 10.06 1.84 -11.47
CA ASP A 5 10.42 3.21 -11.12
C ASP A 5 9.25 4.17 -11.38
N SER A 6 8.57 4.01 -12.50
CA SER A 6 7.38 4.80 -12.80
C SER A 6 6.25 4.53 -11.81
N PHE A 7 6.07 3.27 -11.45
CA PHE A 7 5.07 2.87 -10.47
C PHE A 7 5.38 3.44 -9.09
N ASN A 8 6.66 3.53 -8.73
CA ASN A 8 7.07 4.14 -7.46
C ASN A 8 6.62 5.59 -7.36
N SER A 9 6.62 6.32 -8.47
CA SER A 9 6.14 7.71 -8.47
C SER A 9 4.66 7.80 -8.13
N VAL A 10 3.85 6.83 -8.58
CA VAL A 10 2.43 6.75 -8.23
C VAL A 10 2.27 6.34 -6.76
N ALA A 11 3.00 5.32 -6.34
CA ALA A 11 2.94 4.83 -4.96
C ALA A 11 3.36 5.91 -3.97
N ASN A 12 4.33 6.75 -4.34
CA ASN A 12 4.81 7.83 -3.49
C ASN A 12 3.69 8.79 -3.08
N VAL A 13 2.74 9.05 -3.96
CA VAL A 13 1.61 9.93 -3.64
C VAL A 13 0.82 9.34 -2.47
N PHE A 14 0.52 8.04 -2.53
CA PHE A 14 -0.21 7.36 -1.45
C PHE A 14 0.60 7.39 -0.15
N PHE A 15 1.89 7.08 -0.22
CA PHE A 15 2.73 7.02 0.96
C PHE A 15 2.89 8.39 1.63
N GLU A 16 3.24 9.41 0.86
CA GLU A 16 3.55 10.73 1.44
C GLU A 16 2.30 11.53 1.81
N LYS A 17 1.24 11.47 1.01
CA LYS A 17 0.05 12.27 1.24
C LYS A 17 -0.93 11.66 2.23
N TYR A 18 -0.89 10.34 2.41
CA TYR A 18 -1.85 9.66 3.29
C TYR A 18 -1.15 8.95 4.44
N LEU A 19 -0.34 7.94 4.17
CA LEU A 19 0.24 7.14 5.24
C LEU A 19 1.18 7.93 6.15
N MET A 20 1.96 8.85 5.57
CA MET A 20 2.96 9.64 6.30
C MET A 20 2.57 11.11 6.49
N ASN A 21 1.36 11.48 6.13
CA ASN A 21 0.82 12.80 6.46
C ASN A 21 0.40 12.81 7.92
N ASP A 22 0.82 13.83 8.67
CA ASP A 22 0.59 13.87 10.12
C ASP A 22 -0.87 13.70 10.50
N PHE A 23 -1.78 14.43 9.85
CA PHE A 23 -3.20 14.34 10.17
C PHE A 23 -3.79 13.00 9.78
N CYS A 24 -3.53 12.55 8.55
CA CYS A 24 -4.06 11.28 8.06
C CYS A 24 -3.52 10.11 8.89
N ASN A 25 -2.25 10.15 9.24
CA ASN A 25 -1.63 9.13 10.07
C ASN A 25 -2.30 9.05 11.44
N LYS A 26 -2.57 10.19 12.08
CA LYS A 26 -3.27 10.21 13.37
C LYS A 26 -4.67 9.61 13.26
N VAL A 27 -5.40 9.94 12.20
CA VAL A 27 -6.74 9.38 11.97
C VAL A 27 -6.67 7.87 11.83
N MET A 28 -5.71 7.37 11.04
CA MET A 28 -5.54 5.93 10.84
C MET A 28 -5.18 5.21 12.14
N ARG A 29 -4.31 5.84 12.96
CA ARG A 29 -3.93 5.26 14.25
C ARG A 29 -5.11 5.19 15.21
N VAL A 30 -5.95 6.22 15.24
CA VAL A 30 -7.17 6.22 16.06
C VAL A 30 -8.10 5.11 15.59
N MET A 31 -8.31 4.97 14.29
CA MET A 31 -9.15 3.89 13.77
C MET A 31 -8.59 2.52 14.13
N LEU A 32 -7.29 2.34 14.02
CA LEU A 32 -6.64 1.08 14.38
C LEU A 32 -6.85 0.72 15.85
N ILE A 33 -6.71 1.71 16.74
CA ILE A 33 -6.86 1.51 18.17
C ILE A 33 -8.32 1.23 18.54
N GLU A 34 -9.26 1.99 17.98
CA GLU A 34 -10.67 1.95 18.39
C GLU A 34 -11.49 0.85 17.72
N GLN A 35 -10.98 0.27 16.64
CA GLN A 35 -11.77 -0.67 15.82
C GLN A 35 -12.26 -1.89 16.59
N LEU A 36 -11.53 -2.34 17.58
CA LEU A 36 -11.89 -3.55 18.31
C LEU A 36 -13.05 -3.33 19.29
N GLY A 37 -13.27 -2.09 19.69
CA GLY A 37 -14.33 -1.74 20.63
C GLY A 37 -15.48 -0.94 20.04
N ASN A 38 -15.47 -0.67 18.73
CA ASN A 38 -16.48 0.18 18.10
C ASN A 38 -16.74 -0.29 16.67
N ASP A 39 -17.96 -0.80 16.43
CA ASP A 39 -18.32 -1.38 15.13
C ASP A 39 -18.29 -0.35 13.99
N ASP A 40 -18.69 0.89 14.24
CA ASP A 40 -18.68 1.92 13.21
C ASP A 40 -17.23 2.26 12.81
N VAL A 41 -16.34 2.36 13.79
CA VAL A 41 -14.92 2.62 13.52
C VAL A 41 -14.29 1.42 12.81
N ARG A 42 -14.66 0.18 13.20
CA ARG A 42 -14.15 -1.00 12.52
C ARG A 42 -14.51 -1.00 11.04
N LYS A 43 -15.74 -0.61 10.71
CA LYS A 43 -16.18 -0.53 9.30
C LYS A 43 -15.39 0.52 8.53
N LEU A 44 -15.12 1.67 9.15
CA LEU A 44 -14.29 2.71 8.52
C LEU A 44 -12.85 2.21 8.32
N TYR A 45 -12.30 1.54 9.32
CA TYR A 45 -10.96 0.98 9.23
C TYR A 45 -10.87 -0.02 8.08
N GLN A 46 -11.81 -0.96 8.01
CA GLN A 46 -11.81 -1.97 6.96
C GLN A 46 -11.96 -1.32 5.58
N GLU A 47 -12.86 -0.34 5.45
CA GLU A 47 -13.08 0.32 4.18
C GLU A 47 -11.83 1.08 3.72
N TRP A 48 -11.26 1.91 4.58
CA TRP A 48 -10.22 2.86 4.17
C TRP A 48 -8.81 2.28 4.20
N LEU A 49 -8.54 1.30 5.06
CA LEU A 49 -7.20 0.72 5.17
C LEU A 49 -7.05 -0.63 4.48
N LEU A 50 -8.15 -1.32 4.19
CA LEU A 50 -8.11 -2.63 3.56
C LEU A 50 -8.82 -2.66 2.21
N ASP A 51 -10.13 -2.38 2.20
CA ASP A 51 -10.94 -2.63 1.00
C ASP A 51 -10.66 -1.64 -0.13
N LYS A 52 -10.66 -0.34 0.15
CA LYS A 52 -10.43 0.66 -0.89
C LYS A 52 -9.04 0.59 -1.53
N PRO A 53 -7.96 0.46 -0.75
CA PRO A 53 -6.65 0.27 -1.38
C PRO A 53 -6.59 -0.96 -2.28
N LEU A 54 -7.22 -2.06 -1.87
CA LEU A 54 -7.24 -3.28 -2.68
C LEU A 54 -8.09 -3.11 -3.94
N GLN A 55 -9.24 -2.43 -3.84
CA GLN A 55 -10.08 -2.17 -5.00
C GLN A 55 -9.37 -1.30 -6.03
N ILE A 56 -8.74 -0.23 -5.58
CA ILE A 56 -8.00 0.67 -6.46
C ILE A 56 -6.86 -0.08 -7.13
N GLN A 57 -6.09 -0.83 -6.37
CA GLN A 57 -4.93 -1.55 -6.87
C GLN A 57 -5.35 -2.65 -7.85
N SER A 58 -6.43 -3.35 -7.55
CA SER A 58 -6.97 -4.39 -8.43
C SER A 58 -7.35 -3.81 -9.79
N LYS A 59 -7.98 -2.64 -9.81
CA LYS A 59 -8.34 -1.96 -11.06
C LYS A 59 -7.11 -1.56 -11.86
N ILE A 60 -6.09 -1.05 -11.18
CA ILE A 60 -4.83 -0.69 -11.84
C ILE A 60 -4.21 -1.93 -12.49
N PHE A 61 -4.11 -3.03 -11.76
CA PHE A 61 -3.52 -4.26 -12.29
C PHE A 61 -4.35 -4.83 -13.45
N GLN A 62 -5.68 -4.79 -13.35
CA GLN A 62 -6.53 -5.25 -14.43
C GLN A 62 -6.31 -4.42 -15.70
N THR A 63 -6.18 -3.13 -15.56
CA THR A 63 -5.88 -2.24 -16.70
C THR A 63 -4.52 -2.59 -17.31
N LEU A 64 -3.50 -2.83 -16.50
CA LEU A 64 -2.19 -3.21 -16.99
C LEU A 64 -2.22 -4.55 -17.73
N MET A 65 -3.04 -5.50 -17.26
CA MET A 65 -3.24 -6.78 -17.95
C MET A 65 -3.93 -6.57 -19.30
N ASN A 66 -4.94 -5.69 -19.32
CA ASN A 66 -5.69 -5.42 -20.56
C ASN A 66 -4.80 -4.80 -21.64
N PHE A 67 -3.76 -4.08 -21.25
CA PHE A 67 -2.81 -3.48 -22.18
C PHE A 67 -1.54 -4.33 -22.37
N ASP A 68 -1.57 -5.57 -21.91
CA ASP A 68 -0.45 -6.52 -22.05
C ASP A 68 0.86 -6.04 -21.41
N ILE A 69 0.78 -5.15 -20.43
CA ILE A 69 1.95 -4.64 -19.72
C ILE A 69 2.44 -5.67 -18.69
N ILE A 70 1.51 -6.39 -18.06
CA ILE A 70 1.83 -7.48 -17.14
C ILE A 70 1.06 -8.73 -17.53
N PRO A 71 1.55 -9.93 -17.11
CA PRO A 71 0.84 -11.19 -17.44
C PRO A 71 -0.55 -11.24 -16.83
N ASN A 72 -1.47 -11.90 -17.53
CA ASN A 72 -2.84 -12.09 -17.04
C ASN A 72 -2.86 -13.01 -15.82
N CYS A 73 -3.57 -12.58 -14.79
CA CYS A 73 -3.79 -13.38 -13.60
C CYS A 73 -4.99 -12.80 -12.83
N ASP A 74 -5.27 -13.33 -11.66
CA ASP A 74 -6.32 -12.79 -10.80
C ASP A 74 -5.89 -11.44 -10.24
N SER A 75 -6.50 -10.36 -10.72
CA SER A 75 -6.12 -9.00 -10.33
C SER A 75 -6.41 -8.71 -8.85
N GLN A 76 -7.45 -9.32 -8.28
CA GLN A 76 -7.77 -9.13 -6.87
C GLN A 76 -6.71 -9.80 -5.97
N TYR A 77 -6.32 -11.01 -6.32
CA TYR A 77 -5.27 -11.69 -5.58
C TYR A 77 -3.93 -10.99 -5.74
N LEU A 78 -3.63 -10.49 -6.93
CA LEU A 78 -2.41 -9.74 -7.18
C LEU A 78 -2.37 -8.47 -6.33
N ALA A 79 -3.51 -7.78 -6.18
CA ALA A 79 -3.61 -6.60 -5.33
C ALA A 79 -3.30 -6.94 -3.86
N ILE A 80 -3.78 -8.07 -3.38
CA ILE A 80 -3.49 -8.54 -2.01
C ILE A 80 -1.98 -8.78 -1.85
N LYS A 81 -1.36 -9.46 -2.80
CA LYS A 81 0.08 -9.73 -2.76
C LYS A 81 0.91 -8.44 -2.78
N TYR A 82 0.45 -7.46 -3.54
CA TYR A 82 1.13 -6.17 -3.62
C TYR A 82 0.99 -5.38 -2.33
N TYR A 83 -0.22 -5.29 -1.80
CA TYR A 83 -0.54 -4.40 -0.68
C TYR A 83 -0.14 -4.98 0.68
N SER A 84 -0.20 -6.30 0.85
CA SER A 84 0.01 -6.92 2.16
C SER A 84 1.34 -6.56 2.82
N PRO A 85 2.49 -6.62 2.11
CA PRO A 85 3.74 -6.20 2.74
C PRO A 85 3.76 -4.70 3.06
N ILE A 86 3.15 -3.87 2.21
CA ILE A 86 3.07 -2.43 2.47
C ILE A 86 2.28 -2.18 3.74
N TYR A 87 1.14 -2.85 3.90
CA TYR A 87 0.32 -2.74 5.09
C TYR A 87 1.09 -3.22 6.33
N PHE A 88 1.82 -4.32 6.21
CA PHE A 88 2.68 -4.82 7.29
C PHE A 88 3.71 -3.76 7.71
N TYR A 89 4.41 -3.17 6.74
CA TYR A 89 5.41 -2.15 7.04
C TYR A 89 4.80 -0.88 7.61
N ALA A 90 3.62 -0.49 7.15
CA ALA A 90 2.91 0.66 7.70
C ALA A 90 2.57 0.42 9.18
N ASN A 91 2.08 -0.75 9.51
CA ASN A 91 1.82 -1.10 10.91
C ASN A 91 3.09 -1.07 11.75
N LYS A 92 4.18 -1.59 11.20
CA LYS A 92 5.44 -1.69 11.93
C LYS A 92 6.05 -0.32 12.22
N TRP A 93 6.07 0.57 11.24
CA TRP A 93 6.82 1.82 11.35
C TRP A 93 5.97 3.09 11.40
N LEU A 94 4.75 3.07 10.90
CA LEU A 94 3.96 4.29 10.81
C LEU A 94 2.82 4.37 11.83
N PHE A 95 2.31 3.24 12.30
CA PHE A 95 1.13 3.23 13.17
C PHE A 95 1.41 2.78 14.60
N SER A 96 2.50 2.06 14.86
CA SER A 96 2.79 1.50 16.18
C SER A 96 3.40 2.50 17.14
N GLU A 97 4.03 3.54 16.61
CA GLU A 97 4.71 4.56 17.38
C GLU A 97 4.44 5.93 16.80
N GLU A 98 4.97 6.96 17.46
CA GLU A 98 4.90 8.31 16.94
C GLU A 98 5.60 8.39 15.58
N LEU A 99 5.04 9.19 14.67
CA LEU A 99 5.55 9.34 13.31
C LEU A 99 6.83 10.18 13.32
N THR A 100 7.97 9.54 13.15
CA THR A 100 9.28 10.19 13.12
C THR A 100 9.90 10.10 11.72
N GLU A 101 10.87 10.95 11.43
CA GLU A 101 11.58 10.90 10.16
C GLU A 101 12.34 9.58 10.00
N GLU A 102 12.87 9.04 11.09
CA GLU A 102 13.54 7.74 11.07
C GLU A 102 12.58 6.62 10.66
N ASN A 103 11.39 6.60 11.25
CA ASN A 103 10.38 5.58 10.92
C ASN A 103 9.85 5.74 9.50
N LYS A 104 9.67 6.98 9.03
CA LYS A 104 9.28 7.24 7.65
C LYS A 104 10.31 6.70 6.67
N THR A 105 11.60 6.93 6.94
CA THR A 105 12.69 6.44 6.10
C THR A 105 12.72 4.92 6.06
N ALA A 106 12.57 4.28 7.22
CA ALA A 106 12.53 2.81 7.29
C ALA A 106 11.36 2.25 6.47
N PHE A 107 10.19 2.87 6.58
CA PHE A 107 9.04 2.46 5.79
C PHE A 107 9.30 2.62 4.29
N ARG A 108 9.82 3.78 3.87
CA ARG A 108 10.10 4.01 2.45
C ARG A 108 11.04 2.98 1.87
N GLU A 109 12.14 2.71 2.56
CA GLU A 109 13.13 1.75 2.10
C GLU A 109 12.51 0.35 1.92
N ALA A 110 11.75 -0.11 2.90
CA ALA A 110 11.13 -1.42 2.84
C ALA A 110 10.04 -1.48 1.77
N ALA A 111 9.19 -0.47 1.69
CA ALA A 111 8.08 -0.46 0.75
C ALA A 111 8.56 -0.40 -0.70
N TYR A 112 9.53 0.46 -1.00
CA TYR A 112 10.04 0.56 -2.37
C TYR A 112 10.84 -0.67 -2.78
N LYS A 113 11.57 -1.27 -1.86
CA LYS A 113 12.24 -2.54 -2.14
C LYS A 113 11.22 -3.64 -2.46
N HIS A 114 10.13 -3.69 -1.70
CA HIS A 114 9.05 -4.64 -1.98
C HIS A 114 8.47 -4.44 -3.36
N ILE A 115 8.19 -3.18 -3.75
CA ILE A 115 7.63 -2.90 -5.06
C ILE A 115 8.58 -3.36 -6.17
N GLN A 116 9.86 -3.11 -6.01
CA GLN A 116 10.87 -3.55 -6.98
C GLN A 116 10.88 -5.07 -7.14
N ILE A 117 10.93 -5.79 -6.03
CA ILE A 117 10.93 -7.26 -6.04
C ILE A 117 9.64 -7.79 -6.63
N PHE A 118 8.51 -7.20 -6.26
CA PHE A 118 7.19 -7.60 -6.74
C PHE A 118 7.12 -7.58 -8.28
N PHE A 119 7.56 -6.48 -8.90
CA PHE A 119 7.52 -6.38 -10.36
C PHE A 119 8.58 -7.25 -11.04
N MET A 120 9.72 -7.44 -10.41
CA MET A 120 10.73 -8.38 -10.93
C MET A 120 10.17 -9.81 -10.98
N GLU A 121 9.49 -10.23 -9.91
CA GLU A 121 8.91 -11.58 -9.84
C GLU A 121 7.78 -11.77 -10.84
N MET A 122 7.08 -10.70 -11.20
CA MET A 122 6.05 -10.76 -12.23
C MET A 122 6.59 -10.85 -13.65
N GLY A 123 7.90 -10.70 -13.83
CA GLY A 123 8.50 -10.74 -15.15
C GLY A 123 8.42 -9.44 -15.90
N GLU A 124 8.44 -8.31 -15.19
CA GLU A 124 8.45 -6.99 -15.80
C GLU A 124 9.61 -6.83 -16.78
N ASN A 125 10.70 -7.53 -16.54
CA ASN A 125 11.93 -7.43 -17.32
C ASN A 125 12.00 -8.41 -18.50
N LYS A 126 10.91 -9.02 -18.86
CA LYS A 126 10.86 -9.94 -20.01
C LYS A 126 10.72 -9.21 -21.34
#